data_de8ebc005a302a7b0dc7b29ccf905fb6
#
_entry.id   de8ebc005a302a7b0dc7b29ccf905fb6
#
_cell.length_a   1.000
_cell.length_b   1.000
_cell.length_c   1.000
_cell.angle_alpha   90.00
_cell.angle_beta   90.00
_cell.angle_gamma   90.00
#
_symmetry.space_group_name_H-M   'P 1'
#
loop_
_entity.id
_entity.type
_entity.pdbx_description
1 polymer ?
#
loop_
_entity_poly.entity_id
_entity_poly.type
_entity_poly.pdbx_seq_one_letter_code
_entity_poly.pdbx_strand_id
1 'polypeptide(L)' 'MRKEEIGKRLRELRGEKPQAETANALGISTSALSMYECGSRIPRDEIKIRIAKYYGKTIEEIFFAS' A
#
# COMPACT_ATOMS: atom_id res chain seq x y z
N MET A 1 -2.57 -5.60 13.48
CA MET A 1 -2.10 -4.92 12.25
C MET A 1 -0.85 -4.11 12.57
N ARG A 2 0.24 -4.39 11.90
CA ARG A 2 1.51 -3.73 12.19
C ARG A 2 1.92 -2.88 11.00
N LYS A 3 2.06 -1.58 11.25
CA LYS A 3 2.34 -0.60 10.20
C LYS A 3 3.62 -0.91 9.42
N GLU A 4 4.66 -1.34 10.13
CA GLU A 4 5.95 -1.64 9.51
C GLU A 4 5.87 -2.83 8.56
N GLU A 5 5.13 -3.85 8.95
CA GLU A 5 4.96 -5.03 8.12
C GLU A 5 4.12 -4.73 6.89
N ILE A 6 3.07 -3.93 7.06
CA ILE A 6 2.26 -3.49 5.95
C ILE A 6 3.11 -2.70 4.96
N GLY A 7 3.90 -1.76 5.46
CA GLY A 7 4.76 -0.94 4.62
C GLY A 7 5.75 -1.78 3.81
N LYS A 8 6.38 -2.74 4.47
CA LYS A 8 7.31 -3.64 3.80
C LYS A 8 6.62 -4.42 2.69
N ARG A 9 5.43 -4.94 2.98
CA ARG A 9 4.66 -5.71 2.02
C ARG A 9 4.28 -4.87 0.81
N LEU A 10 3.89 -3.62 1.05
CA LEU A 10 3.54 -2.70 -0.03
C LEU A 10 4.76 -2.40 -0.92
N ARG A 11 5.93 -2.20 -0.32
CA ARG A 11 7.15 -1.99 -1.10
C ARG A 11 7.47 -3.21 -1.96
N GLU A 12 7.31 -4.39 -1.40
CA GLU A 12 7.56 -5.62 -2.15
C GLU A 12 6.60 -5.80 -3.31
N LEU A 13 5.33 -5.48 -3.09
CA LEU A 13 4.32 -5.56 -4.15
C LEU A 13 4.58 -4.54 -5.26
N ARG A 14 5.03 -3.35 -4.89
CA ARG A 14 5.33 -2.32 -5.89
C ARG A 14 6.55 -2.71 -6.72
N GLY A 15 7.53 -3.37 -6.10
CA GLY A 15 8.74 -3.78 -6.79
C GLY A 15 9.52 -2.58 -7.30
N GLU A 16 9.89 -2.64 -8.58
CA GLU A 16 10.74 -1.60 -9.19
C GLU A 16 9.97 -0.42 -9.78
N LYS A 17 8.64 -0.46 -9.76
CA LYS A 17 7.85 0.66 -10.26
C LYS A 17 8.08 1.89 -9.41
N PRO A 18 8.21 3.08 -10.02
CA PRO A 18 8.33 4.31 -9.24
C PRO A 18 7.10 4.56 -8.38
N GLN A 19 7.31 5.12 -7.19
CA GLN A 19 6.19 5.47 -6.31
C GLN A 19 5.17 6.38 -6.99
N ALA A 20 5.66 7.35 -7.77
CA ALA A 20 4.76 8.29 -8.44
C ALA A 20 3.79 7.60 -9.38
N GLU A 21 4.25 6.61 -10.11
CA GLU A 21 3.40 5.88 -11.05
C GLU A 21 2.32 5.11 -10.30
N THR A 22 2.70 4.39 -9.25
CA THR A 22 1.76 3.61 -8.45
C THR A 22 0.76 4.52 -7.73
N ALA A 23 1.25 5.62 -7.15
CA ALA A 23 0.37 6.57 -6.45
C ALA A 23 -0.67 7.14 -7.41
N ASN A 24 -0.24 7.50 -8.62
CA ASN A 24 -1.15 8.01 -9.64
C ASN A 24 -2.23 6.98 -9.99
N ALA A 25 -1.82 5.73 -10.17
CA ALA A 25 -2.76 4.65 -10.49
C ALA A 25 -3.76 4.43 -9.36
N LEU A 26 -3.34 4.62 -8.11
CA LEU A 26 -4.20 4.47 -6.95
C LEU A 26 -5.06 5.70 -6.66
N GLY A 27 -4.80 6.81 -7.33
CA GLY A 27 -5.52 8.05 -7.08
C GLY A 27 -5.15 8.71 -5.77
N ILE A 28 -3.90 8.54 -5.32
CA ILE A 28 -3.39 9.16 -4.09
C ILE A 28 -2.12 9.92 -4.40
N SER A 29 -1.68 10.74 -3.45
CA SER A 29 -0.42 11.47 -3.62
C SER A 29 0.77 10.54 -3.40
N THR A 30 1.91 10.89 -3.99
CA THR A 30 3.16 10.16 -3.77
C THR A 30 3.54 10.21 -2.29
N SER A 31 3.30 11.35 -1.63
CA SER A 31 3.55 11.48 -0.20
C SER A 31 2.73 10.50 0.63
N ALA A 32 1.46 10.32 0.28
CA ALA A 32 0.61 9.37 0.99
C ALA A 32 1.14 7.95 0.82
N LEU A 33 1.48 7.57 -0.41
CA LEU A 33 2.02 6.23 -0.65
C LEU A 33 3.32 6.03 0.12
N SER A 34 4.19 7.04 0.12
CA SER A 34 5.44 6.97 0.86
C SER A 34 5.20 6.72 2.35
N MET A 35 4.23 7.41 2.93
CA MET A 35 3.90 7.22 4.35
C MET A 35 3.38 5.82 4.64
N TYR A 36 2.58 5.27 3.73
CA TYR A 36 2.11 3.89 3.89
C TYR A 36 3.27 2.90 3.81
N GLU A 37 4.17 3.11 2.86
CA GLU A 37 5.29 2.19 2.65
C GLU A 37 6.34 2.27 3.73
N CYS A 38 6.51 3.43 4.35
CA CYS A 38 7.49 3.54 5.44
C CYS A 38 6.92 3.20 6.82
N GLY A 39 5.63 2.84 6.86
CA GLY A 39 5.01 2.41 8.10
C GLY A 39 4.62 3.53 9.05
N SER A 40 4.59 4.79 8.57
CA SER A 40 4.18 5.89 9.43
C SER A 40 2.66 6.10 9.44
N ARG A 41 1.96 5.48 8.51
CA ARG A 41 0.51 5.65 8.39
C ARG A 41 -0.15 4.40 7.83
N ILE A 42 -1.36 4.10 8.30
CA ILE A 42 -2.18 3.02 7.75
C ILE A 42 -3.24 3.65 6.84
N PRO A 43 -3.43 3.14 5.60
CA PRO A 43 -4.49 3.68 4.74
C PRO A 43 -5.85 3.42 5.35
N ARG A 44 -6.79 4.31 5.10
CA ARG A 44 -8.17 4.05 5.49
C ARG A 44 -8.80 3.00 4.56
N ASP A 45 -9.97 2.52 4.95
CA ASP A 45 -10.57 1.35 4.32
C ASP A 45 -10.74 1.48 2.80
N GLU A 46 -11.20 2.62 2.31
CA GLU A 46 -11.39 2.76 0.87
C GLU A 46 -10.07 2.71 0.09
N ILE A 47 -9.00 3.20 0.70
CA ILE A 47 -7.68 3.14 0.06
C ILE A 47 -7.14 1.71 0.12
N LYS A 48 -7.37 1.00 1.22
CA LYS A 48 -7.00 -0.42 1.32
C LYS A 48 -7.64 -1.23 0.21
N ILE A 49 -8.92 -0.96 -0.07
CA ILE A 49 -9.64 -1.65 -1.13
C ILE A 49 -9.01 -1.37 -2.49
N ARG A 50 -8.67 -0.11 -2.76
CA ARG A 50 -8.01 0.25 -4.02
C ARG A 50 -6.66 -0.44 -4.18
N ILE A 51 -5.87 -0.45 -3.11
CA ILE A 51 -4.55 -1.08 -3.11
C ILE A 51 -4.67 -2.58 -3.39
N ALA A 52 -5.60 -3.23 -2.70
CA ALA A 52 -5.80 -4.67 -2.88
C ALA A 52 -6.20 -4.99 -4.32
N LYS A 53 -7.13 -4.23 -4.88
CA LYS A 53 -7.55 -4.42 -6.27
C LYS A 53 -6.41 -4.19 -7.25
N TYR A 54 -5.63 -3.15 -7.01
CA TYR A 54 -4.53 -2.81 -7.89
C TYR A 54 -3.48 -3.92 -7.96
N TYR A 55 -3.17 -4.52 -6.82
CA TYR A 55 -2.18 -5.59 -6.76
C TYR A 55 -2.77 -6.99 -6.96
N GLY A 56 -4.07 -7.10 -7.14
CA GLY A 56 -4.72 -8.41 -7.33
C GLY A 56 -4.65 -9.29 -6.10
N LYS A 57 -4.73 -8.68 -4.93
CA LYS A 57 -4.66 -9.39 -3.65
C LYS A 57 -5.92 -9.11 -2.84
N THR A 58 -6.13 -9.90 -1.80
CA THR A 58 -7.20 -9.60 -0.85
C THR A 58 -6.69 -8.61 0.20
N ILE A 59 -7.63 -7.94 0.85
CA ILE A 59 -7.27 -7.01 1.94
C ILE A 59 -6.58 -7.79 3.06
N GLU A 60 -7.02 -9.00 3.34
CA GLU A 60 -6.41 -9.84 4.37
C GLU A 60 -4.96 -10.15 4.05
N GLU A 61 -4.66 -10.44 2.79
CA GLU A 61 -3.29 -10.78 2.41
C GLU A 61 -2.31 -9.64 2.62
N ILE A 62 -2.78 -8.41 2.43
CA ILE A 62 -1.90 -7.24 2.53
C ILE A 62 -1.89 -6.67 3.95
N PHE A 63 -3.06 -6.49 4.53
CA PHE A 63 -3.19 -5.69 5.75
C PHE A 63 -3.38 -6.50 7.03
N PHE A 64 -3.83 -7.73 6.92
CA PHE A 64 -4.14 -8.54 8.10
C PHE A 64 -3.35 -9.84 8.18
N ALA A 65 -2.52 -10.14 7.21
CA ALA A 65 -1.65 -11.31 7.27
C ALA A 65 -0.60 -11.12 8.37
N SER A 66 -0.34 -12.16 9.10
CA SER A 66 0.65 -12.12 10.17
C SER A 66 1.96 -12.79 9.75
#